data_f01409ac4e4f15346e7b24bc5cfd154c
#
_entry.id   f01409ac4e4f15346e7b24bc5cfd154c
#
_cell.length_a   1.000
_cell.length_b   1.000
_cell.length_c   1.000
_cell.angle_alpha   90.00
_cell.angle_beta   90.00
_cell.angle_gamma   90.00
#
_symmetry.space_group_name_H-M   'P 1'
#
loop_
_entity.id
_entity.type
_entity.pdbx_description
1 polymer ?
#
loop_
_entity_poly.entity_id
_entity_poly.type
_entity_poly.pdbx_seq_one_letter_code
_entity_poly.pdbx_strand_id
1 'polypeptide(L)'
;MYNDYAVVHFHLGVGSETNGYINRTKELLFAVVDSSAVYEIGIYRHGDWWELDILDLIDENWPSLLDRVTLQCVDVANCPCTREEVRALRDAKVVSIFKLRSGRIVAPPGGGIATDGTSFEAVRSADYWAKVLRDGEHLIVANIEEDIRQGRMHDGDHTILLHATDDEIAGVTDKTHKWILWKRS
;
A
#
# COMPACT_ATOMS: atom_id res chain seq x y z
N MET A 1 10.41 -0.41 7.48
CA MET A 1 10.36 -1.86 7.31
C MET A 1 9.15 -2.30 6.47
N TYR A 2 7.91 -1.95 6.84
CA TYR A 2 6.75 -2.34 6.04
C TYR A 2 6.86 -1.89 4.58
N ASN A 3 7.23 -0.63 4.33
CA ASN A 3 7.37 -0.09 2.97
C ASN A 3 8.48 -0.74 2.15
N ASP A 4 9.48 -1.35 2.80
CA ASP A 4 10.59 -2.00 2.08
C ASP A 4 10.31 -3.50 1.90
N TYR A 5 9.94 -4.20 2.97
CA TYR A 5 9.87 -5.65 3.00
C TYR A 5 8.46 -6.22 3.11
N ALA A 6 7.43 -5.36 3.24
CA ALA A 6 6.06 -5.74 3.61
C ALA A 6 5.99 -6.47 4.97
N VAL A 7 7.01 -6.31 5.82
CA VAL A 7 7.12 -6.97 7.11
C VAL A 7 6.62 -6.04 8.21
N VAL A 8 5.72 -6.54 9.04
CA VAL A 8 5.26 -5.94 10.28
C VAL A 8 6.06 -6.51 11.46
N HIS A 9 6.00 -5.83 12.61
CA HIS A 9 6.59 -6.36 13.82
C HIS A 9 5.59 -6.31 14.98
N PHE A 10 5.67 -7.30 15.84
CA PHE A 10 4.85 -7.42 17.04
C PHE A 10 5.73 -7.42 18.27
N HIS A 11 5.33 -6.65 19.28
CA HIS A 11 5.91 -6.74 20.61
C HIS A 11 5.43 -8.01 21.31
N LEU A 12 6.34 -8.73 21.96
CA LEU A 12 6.07 -10.01 22.63
C LEU A 12 5.81 -9.84 24.12
N GLY A 13 5.45 -8.65 24.57
CA GLY A 13 5.17 -8.35 25.98
C GLY A 13 3.92 -9.05 26.48
N VAL A 14 3.94 -9.37 27.77
CA VAL A 14 2.78 -9.89 28.50
C VAL A 14 2.12 -8.74 29.26
N GLY A 15 0.82 -8.53 29.04
CA GLY A 15 0.07 -7.42 29.63
C GLY A 15 0.08 -6.15 28.79
N SER A 16 -0.69 -5.17 29.24
CA SER A 16 -0.88 -3.90 28.53
C SER A 16 -0.41 -2.72 29.36
N GLU A 17 0.09 -1.69 28.69
CA GLU A 17 0.34 -0.38 29.28
C GLU A 17 -0.99 0.31 29.61
N THR A 18 -0.96 1.39 30.37
CA THR A 18 -2.15 2.19 30.74
C THR A 18 -2.92 2.76 29.56
N ASN A 19 -2.27 2.89 28.40
CA ASN A 19 -2.84 3.35 27.15
C ASN A 19 -3.47 2.23 26.30
N GLY A 20 -3.51 0.98 26.82
CA GLY A 20 -4.08 -0.19 26.15
C GLY A 20 -3.15 -0.90 25.16
N TYR A 21 -1.94 -0.40 24.92
CA TYR A 21 -0.96 -1.08 24.09
C TYR A 21 -0.22 -2.18 24.86
N ILE A 22 0.21 -3.22 24.13
CA ILE A 22 1.05 -4.29 24.69
C ILE A 22 2.38 -3.70 25.19
N ASN A 23 2.85 -4.18 26.34
CA ASN A 23 4.14 -3.80 26.90
C ASN A 23 5.25 -3.98 25.86
N ARG A 24 6.05 -2.94 25.66
CA ARG A 24 7.14 -2.96 24.69
C ARG A 24 8.24 -3.90 25.13
N THR A 25 8.67 -4.76 24.22
CA THR A 25 9.81 -5.66 24.42
C THR A 25 10.98 -5.26 23.52
N LYS A 26 12.18 -5.71 23.87
CA LYS A 26 13.36 -5.55 23.02
C LYS A 26 13.33 -6.52 21.83
N GLU A 27 12.82 -7.71 22.08
CA GLU A 27 12.58 -8.76 21.10
C GLU A 27 11.23 -8.51 20.42
N LEU A 28 11.22 -8.66 19.11
CA LEU A 28 10.09 -8.41 18.21
C LEU A 28 9.89 -9.63 17.33
N LEU A 29 8.67 -10.09 17.18
CA LEU A 29 8.32 -11.03 16.13
C LEU A 29 8.17 -10.26 14.81
N PHE A 30 8.96 -10.61 13.81
CA PHE A 30 8.80 -10.13 12.44
C PHE A 30 7.96 -11.10 11.64
N ALA A 31 6.96 -10.59 10.94
CA ALA A 31 6.05 -11.40 10.14
C ALA A 31 5.55 -10.65 8.90
N VAL A 32 5.19 -11.40 7.87
CA VAL A 32 4.31 -10.92 6.80
C VAL A 32 2.88 -11.31 7.16
N VAL A 33 1.95 -10.41 6.97
CA VAL A 33 0.52 -10.64 7.26
C VAL A 33 -0.29 -10.38 6.00
N ASP A 34 -1.08 -11.35 5.59
CA ASP A 34 -2.07 -11.18 4.54
C ASP A 34 -3.49 -11.48 5.08
N SER A 35 -4.49 -11.49 4.21
CA SER A 35 -5.89 -11.72 4.59
C SER A 35 -6.18 -13.14 5.11
N SER A 36 -5.27 -14.08 4.91
CA SER A 36 -5.47 -15.51 5.17
C SER A 36 -4.49 -16.10 6.18
N ALA A 37 -3.32 -15.51 6.34
CA ALA A 37 -2.24 -16.07 7.13
C ALA A 37 -1.28 -15.04 7.73
N VAL A 38 -0.57 -15.48 8.77
CA VAL A 38 0.60 -14.80 9.33
C VAL A 38 1.81 -15.68 9.08
N TYR A 39 2.79 -15.15 8.35
CA TYR A 39 4.03 -15.82 8.00
C TYR A 39 5.12 -15.34 8.96
N GLU A 40 5.44 -16.13 9.96
CA GLU A 40 6.39 -15.78 11.01
C GLU A 40 7.82 -15.96 10.51
N ILE A 41 8.57 -14.86 10.39
CA ILE A 41 9.94 -14.87 9.87
C ILE A 41 10.93 -15.20 10.98
N GLY A 42 10.79 -14.58 12.15
CA GLY A 42 11.69 -14.80 13.26
C GLY A 42 11.65 -13.72 14.34
N ILE A 43 12.49 -13.92 15.35
CA ILE A 43 12.64 -12.98 16.46
C ILE A 43 13.84 -12.08 16.19
N TYR A 44 13.62 -10.78 16.19
CA TYR A 44 14.60 -9.73 15.91
C TYR A 44 14.57 -8.66 16.99
N ARG A 45 15.45 -7.65 16.86
CA ARG A 45 15.46 -6.49 17.75
C ARG A 45 15.11 -5.21 16.99
N HIS A 46 14.78 -4.18 17.77
CA HIS A 46 14.69 -2.83 17.21
C HIS A 46 16.03 -2.45 16.54
N GLY A 47 15.98 -2.08 15.28
CA GLY A 47 17.16 -1.73 14.48
C GLY A 47 17.65 -2.85 13.55
N ASP A 48 17.08 -4.06 13.59
CA ASP A 48 17.41 -5.15 12.68
C ASP A 48 16.61 -5.09 11.36
N TRP A 49 15.93 -3.99 11.10
CA TRP A 49 15.11 -3.80 9.89
C TRP A 49 15.90 -3.71 8.58
N TRP A 50 17.22 -3.68 8.68
CA TRP A 50 18.13 -3.60 7.54
C TRP A 50 18.73 -4.96 7.18
N GLU A 51 18.33 -6.02 7.86
CA GLU A 51 18.83 -7.36 7.60
C GLU A 51 18.29 -7.87 6.27
N LEU A 52 19.18 -8.12 5.31
CA LEU A 52 18.83 -8.61 3.98
C LEU A 52 18.35 -10.07 4.02
N ASP A 53 18.75 -10.84 5.02
CA ASP A 53 18.33 -12.23 5.21
C ASP A 53 16.81 -12.38 5.45
N ILE A 54 16.13 -11.31 5.86
CA ILE A 54 14.66 -11.30 5.97
C ILE A 54 13.99 -11.66 4.64
N LEU A 55 14.45 -11.06 3.53
CA LEU A 55 13.93 -11.37 2.20
C LEU A 55 14.36 -12.75 1.71
N ASP A 56 15.58 -13.16 2.03
CA ASP A 56 16.05 -14.53 1.74
C ASP A 56 15.22 -15.57 2.46
N LEU A 57 14.89 -15.37 3.74
CA LEU A 57 14.03 -16.27 4.51
C LEU A 57 12.60 -16.34 3.94
N ILE A 58 12.06 -15.20 3.47
CA ILE A 58 10.75 -15.19 2.80
C ILE A 58 10.83 -15.98 1.49
N ASP A 59 11.89 -15.81 0.70
CA ASP A 59 12.08 -16.53 -0.57
C ASP A 59 12.25 -18.03 -0.37
N GLU A 60 13.00 -18.44 0.65
CA GLU A 60 13.23 -19.85 0.97
C GLU A 60 11.98 -20.57 1.47
N ASN A 61 11.15 -19.93 2.28
CA ASN A 61 10.01 -20.58 2.94
C ASN A 61 8.67 -20.32 2.22
N TRP A 62 8.49 -19.13 1.64
CA TRP A 62 7.24 -18.72 1.00
C TRP A 62 7.49 -17.92 -0.29
N PRO A 63 8.13 -18.52 -1.31
CA PRO A 63 8.58 -17.81 -2.52
C PRO A 63 7.44 -17.10 -3.26
N SER A 64 6.22 -17.61 -3.17
CA SER A 64 5.03 -17.01 -3.81
C SER A 64 4.70 -15.61 -3.28
N LEU A 65 5.10 -15.27 -2.06
CA LEU A 65 4.90 -13.92 -1.52
C LEU A 65 5.69 -12.85 -2.29
N LEU A 66 6.77 -13.25 -2.97
CA LEU A 66 7.63 -12.36 -3.74
C LEU A 66 7.33 -12.35 -5.24
N ASP A 67 6.44 -13.22 -5.74
CA ASP A 67 6.20 -13.36 -7.19
C ASP A 67 5.78 -12.04 -7.86
N ARG A 68 4.89 -11.29 -7.22
CA ARG A 68 4.37 -10.01 -7.74
C ARG A 68 5.42 -8.89 -7.82
N VAL A 69 6.52 -9.02 -7.09
CA VAL A 69 7.60 -8.02 -7.03
C VAL A 69 8.89 -8.53 -7.66
N THR A 70 8.90 -9.74 -8.17
CA THR A 70 10.03 -10.33 -8.89
C THR A 70 10.20 -9.64 -10.24
N LEU A 71 11.38 -9.10 -10.48
CA LEU A 71 11.74 -8.43 -11.72
C LEU A 71 12.31 -9.44 -12.72
N GLN A 72 11.74 -9.46 -13.93
CA GLN A 72 12.19 -10.31 -15.03
C GLN A 72 13.16 -9.53 -15.92
N CYS A 73 14.16 -10.23 -16.46
CA CYS A 73 15.09 -9.68 -17.45
C CYS A 73 15.87 -8.42 -16.99
N VAL A 74 16.07 -8.27 -15.68
CA VAL A 74 16.87 -7.18 -15.12
C VAL A 74 18.21 -7.75 -14.66
N ASP A 75 19.29 -7.28 -15.28
CA ASP A 75 20.65 -7.51 -14.77
C ASP A 75 21.04 -6.29 -13.93
N VAL A 76 21.10 -6.49 -12.61
CA VAL A 76 21.43 -5.41 -11.68
C VAL A 76 22.86 -5.63 -11.17
N ALA A 77 23.79 -4.92 -11.80
CA ALA A 77 25.21 -5.02 -11.46
C ALA A 77 25.53 -4.51 -10.03
N ASN A 78 24.70 -3.63 -9.48
CA ASN A 78 24.94 -2.94 -8.20
C ASN A 78 23.71 -2.95 -7.29
N CYS A 79 23.24 -4.14 -6.88
CA CYS A 79 22.29 -4.25 -5.78
C CYS A 79 23.02 -4.01 -4.45
N PRO A 80 22.37 -3.37 -3.45
CA PRO A 80 22.96 -3.29 -2.12
C PRO A 80 23.18 -4.70 -1.57
N CYS A 81 24.40 -4.94 -1.09
CA CYS A 81 24.83 -6.25 -0.58
C CYS A 81 25.03 -6.24 0.93
N THR A 82 24.99 -5.07 1.57
CA THR A 82 25.23 -4.91 3.00
C THR A 82 24.09 -4.14 3.67
N ARG A 83 23.96 -4.37 4.97
CA ARG A 83 23.02 -3.65 5.85
C ARG A 83 23.25 -2.14 5.80
N GLU A 84 24.51 -1.72 5.80
CA GLU A 84 24.92 -0.33 5.78
C GLU A 84 24.52 0.35 4.46
N GLU A 85 24.65 -0.34 3.34
CA GLU A 85 24.22 0.17 2.03
C GLU A 85 22.72 0.33 1.95
N VAL A 86 21.94 -0.65 2.41
CA VAL A 86 20.48 -0.56 2.46
C VAL A 86 20.04 0.62 3.33
N ARG A 87 20.68 0.79 4.49
CA ARG A 87 20.41 1.91 5.38
C ARG A 87 20.74 3.25 4.73
N ALA A 88 21.91 3.37 4.11
CA ALA A 88 22.35 4.60 3.44
C ALA A 88 21.41 4.99 2.30
N LEU A 89 20.97 4.04 1.47
CA LEU A 89 20.01 4.29 0.40
C LEU A 89 18.68 4.78 0.95
N ARG A 90 18.19 4.15 2.02
CA ARG A 90 16.95 4.57 2.64
C ARG A 90 17.03 5.95 3.30
N ASP A 91 18.13 6.25 3.99
CA ASP A 91 18.36 7.58 4.57
C ASP A 91 18.43 8.65 3.46
N ALA A 92 18.94 8.27 2.29
CA ALA A 92 18.91 9.10 1.08
C ALA A 92 17.54 9.10 0.34
N LYS A 93 16.53 8.39 0.86
CA LYS A 93 15.19 8.23 0.25
C LYS A 93 15.24 7.61 -1.15
N VAL A 94 16.16 6.70 -1.36
CA VAL A 94 16.31 5.93 -2.60
C VAL A 94 15.69 4.56 -2.41
N VAL A 95 14.82 4.18 -3.34
CA VAL A 95 14.23 2.83 -3.39
C VAL A 95 15.28 1.84 -3.86
N SER A 96 15.48 0.77 -3.09
CA SER A 96 16.44 -0.28 -3.41
C SER A 96 15.78 -1.45 -4.12
N ILE A 97 16.49 -2.05 -5.06
CA ILE A 97 16.17 -3.36 -5.63
C ILE A 97 17.09 -4.36 -4.96
N PHE A 98 16.59 -5.54 -4.61
CA PHE A 98 17.35 -6.54 -3.87
C PHE A 98 17.64 -7.76 -4.74
N LYS A 99 18.86 -8.26 -4.67
CA LYS A 99 19.25 -9.55 -5.24
C LYS A 99 19.37 -10.57 -4.13
N LEU A 100 18.50 -11.56 -4.15
CA LEU A 100 18.44 -12.63 -3.15
C LEU A 100 19.48 -13.70 -3.39
N ARG A 101 19.76 -14.53 -2.38
CA ARG A 101 20.71 -15.67 -2.49
C ARG A 101 20.31 -16.67 -3.57
N SER A 102 19.02 -16.84 -3.84
CA SER A 102 18.50 -17.64 -4.93
C SER A 102 18.85 -17.10 -6.32
N GLY A 103 19.35 -15.86 -6.42
CA GLY A 103 19.53 -15.14 -7.67
C GLY A 103 18.29 -14.36 -8.13
N ARG A 104 17.16 -14.48 -7.45
CA ARG A 104 15.96 -13.71 -7.72
C ARG A 104 16.22 -12.23 -7.47
N ILE A 105 15.71 -11.37 -8.34
CA ILE A 105 15.78 -9.92 -8.20
C ILE A 105 14.38 -9.41 -7.87
N VAL A 106 14.24 -8.68 -6.79
CA VAL A 106 12.95 -8.19 -6.31
C VAL A 106 12.95 -6.68 -6.07
N ALA A 107 11.86 -6.03 -6.45
CA ALA A 107 11.54 -4.69 -5.97
C ALA A 107 11.08 -4.76 -4.50
N PRO A 108 11.06 -3.64 -3.76
CA PRO A 108 10.57 -3.64 -2.38
C PRO A 108 9.16 -4.23 -2.27
N PRO A 109 8.95 -5.33 -1.53
CA PRO A 109 7.64 -5.96 -1.39
C PRO A 109 6.56 -5.03 -0.80
N GLY A 110 6.94 -4.08 0.04
CA GLY A 110 6.06 -3.05 0.59
C GLY A 110 5.87 -1.82 -0.31
N GLY A 111 6.38 -1.86 -1.56
CA GLY A 111 6.26 -0.79 -2.54
C GLY A 111 7.34 0.30 -2.46
N GLY A 112 8.09 0.39 -1.37
CA GLY A 112 9.12 1.42 -1.17
C GLY A 112 8.56 2.76 -0.67
N ILE A 113 9.39 3.79 -0.81
CA ILE A 113 9.08 5.17 -0.38
C ILE A 113 9.30 6.16 -1.52
N ALA A 114 8.47 7.21 -1.58
CA ALA A 114 8.69 8.37 -2.45
C ALA A 114 9.82 9.26 -1.89
N THR A 115 10.31 10.19 -2.70
CA THR A 115 11.42 11.08 -2.34
C THR A 115 11.16 11.97 -1.13
N ASP A 116 9.91 12.25 -0.80
CA ASP A 116 9.49 12.98 0.40
C ASP A 116 9.41 12.09 1.65
N GLY A 117 9.61 10.76 1.50
CA GLY A 117 9.52 9.77 2.57
C GLY A 117 8.13 9.16 2.75
N THR A 118 7.13 9.56 1.95
CA THR A 118 5.79 8.97 1.97
C THR A 118 5.82 7.54 1.38
N SER A 119 4.98 6.65 1.89
CA SER A 119 4.79 5.31 1.29
C SER A 119 4.36 5.43 -0.17
N PHE A 120 5.07 4.77 -1.08
CA PHE A 120 4.71 4.74 -2.49
C PHE A 120 3.31 4.15 -2.72
N GLU A 121 2.92 3.16 -1.93
CA GLU A 121 1.57 2.59 -1.96
C GLU A 121 0.51 3.61 -1.57
N ALA A 122 0.79 4.46 -0.56
CA ALA A 122 -0.13 5.53 -0.17
C ALA A 122 -0.26 6.59 -1.28
N VAL A 123 0.85 6.97 -1.94
CA VAL A 123 0.82 7.89 -3.08
C VAL A 123 0.00 7.30 -4.22
N ARG A 124 0.27 6.05 -4.59
CA ARG A 124 -0.46 5.35 -5.66
C ARG A 124 -1.95 5.23 -5.36
N SER A 125 -2.30 4.94 -4.10
CA SER A 125 -3.70 4.88 -3.67
C SER A 125 -4.37 6.25 -3.76
N ALA A 126 -3.70 7.31 -3.32
CA ALA A 126 -4.22 8.68 -3.42
C ALA A 126 -4.42 9.11 -4.87
N ASP A 127 -3.45 8.82 -5.76
CA ASP A 127 -3.55 9.11 -7.19
C ASP A 127 -4.70 8.34 -7.86
N TYR A 128 -4.88 7.06 -7.50
CA TYR A 128 -6.01 6.26 -7.98
C TYR A 128 -7.34 6.90 -7.60
N TRP A 129 -7.52 7.25 -6.32
CA TRP A 129 -8.77 7.87 -5.87
C TRP A 129 -8.99 9.27 -6.46
N ALA A 130 -7.93 10.07 -6.59
CA ALA A 130 -8.01 11.37 -7.25
C ALA A 130 -8.45 11.23 -8.72
N LYS A 131 -7.97 10.17 -9.40
CA LYS A 131 -8.42 9.86 -10.78
C LYS A 131 -9.88 9.42 -10.80
N VAL A 132 -10.31 8.51 -9.92
CA VAL A 132 -11.70 8.05 -9.83
C VAL A 132 -12.65 9.22 -9.62
N LEU A 133 -12.32 10.15 -8.72
CA LEU A 133 -13.13 11.31 -8.45
C LEU A 133 -13.21 12.27 -9.65
N ARG A 134 -12.09 12.52 -10.31
CA ARG A 134 -12.03 13.40 -11.50
C ARG A 134 -12.81 12.80 -12.68
N ASP A 135 -12.60 11.52 -12.98
CA ASP A 135 -13.31 10.83 -14.04
C ASP A 135 -14.83 10.78 -13.74
N GLY A 136 -15.17 10.62 -12.45
CA GLY A 136 -16.54 10.64 -11.95
C GLY A 136 -17.23 12.00 -12.11
N GLU A 137 -16.53 13.11 -11.88
CA GLU A 137 -17.03 14.46 -12.11
C GLU A 137 -17.47 14.62 -13.57
N HIS A 138 -16.62 14.25 -14.52
CA HIS A 138 -16.97 14.31 -15.94
C HIS A 138 -18.20 13.44 -16.29
N LEU A 139 -18.29 12.25 -15.71
CA LEU A 139 -19.43 11.36 -15.90
C LEU A 139 -20.73 11.97 -15.37
N ILE A 140 -20.69 12.57 -14.19
CA ILE A 140 -21.85 13.22 -13.59
C ILE A 140 -22.33 14.39 -14.43
N VAL A 141 -21.42 15.27 -14.87
CA VAL A 141 -21.77 16.41 -15.73
C VAL A 141 -22.45 15.93 -17.02
N ALA A 142 -21.87 14.92 -17.70
CA ALA A 142 -22.46 14.38 -18.91
C ALA A 142 -23.86 13.75 -18.68
N ASN A 143 -24.07 13.07 -17.55
CA ASN A 143 -25.37 12.51 -17.22
C ASN A 143 -26.41 13.58 -16.87
N ILE A 144 -26.01 14.65 -16.16
CA ILE A 144 -26.90 15.81 -15.89
C ILE A 144 -27.34 16.45 -17.20
N GLU A 145 -26.43 16.74 -18.11
CA GLU A 145 -26.76 17.33 -19.43
C GLU A 145 -27.73 16.46 -20.20
N GLU A 146 -27.58 15.13 -20.16
CA GLU A 146 -28.50 14.20 -20.81
C GLU A 146 -29.86 14.15 -20.11
N ASP A 147 -29.89 14.18 -18.77
CA ASP A 147 -31.13 14.18 -17.98
C ASP A 147 -31.92 15.46 -18.17
N ILE A 148 -31.25 16.61 -18.29
CA ILE A 148 -31.89 17.90 -18.66
C ILE A 148 -32.47 17.80 -20.09
N ARG A 149 -31.67 17.32 -21.06
CA ARG A 149 -32.13 17.18 -22.47
C ARG A 149 -33.34 16.29 -22.61
N GLN A 150 -33.45 15.25 -21.77
CA GLN A 150 -34.59 14.32 -21.77
C GLN A 150 -35.76 14.78 -20.89
N GLY A 151 -35.65 15.94 -20.25
CA GLY A 151 -36.70 16.49 -19.37
C GLY A 151 -36.84 15.75 -18.04
N ARG A 152 -35.84 14.93 -17.65
CA ARG A 152 -35.80 14.22 -16.37
C ARG A 152 -35.27 15.11 -15.23
N MET A 153 -34.55 16.16 -15.57
CA MET A 153 -33.95 17.10 -14.63
C MET A 153 -34.21 18.54 -15.13
N HIS A 154 -34.43 19.47 -14.19
CA HIS A 154 -34.63 20.87 -14.50
C HIS A 154 -33.28 21.53 -14.85
N ASP A 155 -33.27 22.43 -15.83
CA ASP A 155 -32.10 23.25 -16.15
C ASP A 155 -31.89 24.30 -15.06
N GLY A 156 -30.75 24.30 -14.41
CA GLY A 156 -30.42 25.19 -13.30
C GLY A 156 -29.14 24.78 -12.56
N ASP A 157 -28.82 25.48 -11.49
CA ASP A 157 -27.69 25.14 -10.64
C ASP A 157 -27.97 23.88 -9.79
N HIS A 158 -27.15 22.87 -9.96
CA HIS A 158 -27.24 21.60 -9.23
C HIS A 158 -26.08 21.46 -8.22
N THR A 159 -26.43 21.19 -6.97
CA THR A 159 -25.45 20.81 -5.95
C THR A 159 -25.39 19.29 -5.89
N ILE A 160 -24.20 18.74 -6.13
CA ILE A 160 -23.94 17.31 -6.05
C ILE A 160 -23.18 17.02 -4.77
N LEU A 161 -23.74 16.16 -3.94
CA LEU A 161 -23.09 15.65 -2.76
C LEU A 161 -22.40 14.34 -3.08
N LEU A 162 -21.12 14.25 -2.77
CA LEU A 162 -20.39 13.00 -2.85
C LEU A 162 -20.75 12.13 -1.64
N HIS A 163 -21.30 10.96 -1.91
CA HIS A 163 -21.60 9.94 -0.89
C HIS A 163 -20.61 8.78 -1.07
N ALA A 164 -19.83 8.49 -0.03
CA ALA A 164 -18.86 7.40 -0.02
C ALA A 164 -19.19 6.40 1.10
N THR A 165 -19.20 5.14 0.76
CA THR A 165 -19.27 3.99 1.67
C THR A 165 -18.13 3.04 1.39
N ASP A 166 -17.99 1.97 2.18
CA ASP A 166 -16.97 0.92 1.96
C ASP A 166 -17.16 0.18 0.62
N ASP A 167 -18.36 0.24 0.04
CA ASP A 167 -18.73 -0.53 -1.15
C ASP A 167 -18.97 0.32 -2.39
N GLU A 168 -19.22 1.61 -2.24
CA GLU A 168 -19.47 2.49 -3.40
C GLU A 168 -19.13 3.96 -3.14
N ILE A 169 -18.84 4.67 -4.23
CA ILE A 169 -18.79 6.13 -4.28
C ILE A 169 -19.83 6.58 -5.31
N ALA A 170 -20.68 7.50 -4.92
CA ALA A 170 -21.74 8.02 -5.79
C ALA A 170 -21.90 9.54 -5.65
N GLY A 171 -22.27 10.21 -6.74
CA GLY A 171 -22.79 11.55 -6.71
C GLY A 171 -24.32 11.51 -6.51
N VAL A 172 -24.83 12.33 -5.61
CA VAL A 172 -26.27 12.39 -5.29
C VAL A 172 -26.73 13.83 -5.33
N THR A 173 -27.84 14.12 -6.03
CA THR A 173 -28.54 15.41 -5.94
C THR A 173 -29.85 15.22 -5.19
N ASP A 174 -30.17 16.14 -4.29
CA ASP A 174 -31.46 16.33 -3.60
C ASP A 174 -32.31 15.06 -3.37
N LYS A 175 -31.65 13.91 -3.19
CA LYS A 175 -32.20 12.57 -2.91
C LYS A 175 -32.91 11.87 -4.08
N THR A 176 -32.93 12.46 -5.28
CA THR A 176 -33.68 11.92 -6.40
C THR A 176 -32.82 11.28 -7.48
N HIS A 177 -31.62 11.80 -7.72
CA HIS A 177 -30.68 11.28 -8.71
C HIS A 177 -29.42 10.78 -8.04
N LYS A 178 -28.97 9.59 -8.43
CA LYS A 178 -27.75 8.94 -7.94
C LYS A 178 -26.94 8.42 -9.13
N TRP A 179 -25.67 8.84 -9.21
CA TRP A 179 -24.72 8.33 -10.20
C TRP A 179 -23.61 7.59 -9.50
N ILE A 180 -23.42 6.31 -9.82
CA ILE A 180 -22.38 5.49 -9.21
C ILE A 180 -21.06 5.76 -9.95
N LEU A 181 -20.07 6.28 -9.24
CA LEU A 181 -18.73 6.57 -9.74
C LEU A 181 -17.79 5.38 -9.58
N TRP A 182 -17.99 4.63 -8.49
CA TRP A 182 -17.23 3.45 -8.16
C TRP A 182 -18.07 2.49 -7.32
N LYS A 183 -17.91 1.21 -7.59
CA LYS A 183 -18.54 0.15 -6.82
C LYS A 183 -17.55 -1.00 -6.63
N ARG A 184 -17.51 -1.57 -5.44
CA ARG A 184 -16.72 -2.75 -5.14
C ARG A 184 -17.24 -3.94 -5.94
N SER A 185 -16.35 -4.60 -6.68
CA SER A 185 -16.62 -5.83 -7.44
C SER A 185 -16.51 -7.06 -6.55
#